data_5e1b64fb7edcb9ade27619f3494ea805
#
_entry.id   5e1b64fb7edcb9ade27619f3494ea805
#
_cell.length_a   1.000
_cell.length_b   1.000
_cell.length_c   1.000
_cell.angle_alpha   90.00
_cell.angle_beta   90.00
_cell.angle_gamma   90.00
#
_symmetry.space_group_name_H-M   'P 1'
#
loop_
_entity.id
_entity.type
_entity.pdbx_description
1 polymer ?
#
loop_
_entity_poly.entity_id
_entity_poly.type
_entity_poly.pdbx_seq_one_letter_code
_entity_poly.pdbx_strand_id
1 'polypeptide(L)'
;YVYCWSWAPKVQDVIDYNGLDNAEVSPYGRAMHCMELAFVLNNPDGYPELNGDPSKLPKNLLDSTRETWYAFAKTGNPCNDMIPEWKSYDSSDRYMMVITDDWKCMKDNRAEDTELLNAIAPYK
;
A
#
# COMPACT_ATOMS: atom_id res chain seq x y z
N TYR A 1 -3.10 -2.25 14.24
CA TYR A 1 -3.06 -2.76 12.87
C TYR A 1 -1.87 -2.17 12.12
N VAL A 2 -1.20 -2.97 11.31
CA VAL A 2 -0.01 -2.57 10.53
C VAL A 2 -0.21 -2.97 9.08
N TYR A 3 0.20 -2.14 8.14
CA TYR A 3 0.15 -2.46 6.72
C TYR A 3 1.45 -2.11 5.99
N CYS A 4 1.62 -2.75 4.85
CA CYS A 4 2.62 -2.40 3.85
C CYS A 4 1.91 -2.17 2.51
N TRP A 5 1.96 -0.94 2.01
CA TRP A 5 1.50 -0.65 0.67
C TRP A 5 2.52 -1.19 -0.33
N SER A 6 2.11 -2.14 -1.14
CA SER A 6 2.98 -2.81 -2.11
C SER A 6 2.43 -2.76 -3.54
N TRP A 7 1.28 -2.11 -3.74
CA TRP A 7 0.76 -1.84 -5.05
C TRP A 7 1.57 -0.72 -5.74
N ALA A 8 1.79 -0.87 -7.04
CA ALA A 8 2.37 0.16 -7.89
C ALA A 8 1.72 0.11 -9.28
N PRO A 9 1.58 1.24 -9.97
CA PRO A 9 1.11 1.28 -11.35
C PRO A 9 2.13 0.65 -12.31
N LYS A 10 1.68 0.34 -13.52
CA LYS A 10 2.63 0.00 -14.57
C LYS A 10 3.44 1.25 -14.94
N VAL A 11 4.75 1.10 -15.01
CA VAL A 11 5.67 2.20 -15.35
C VAL A 11 5.25 2.93 -16.63
N GLN A 12 4.84 2.17 -17.66
CA GLN A 12 4.44 2.76 -18.93
C GLN A 12 3.18 3.65 -18.81
N ASP A 13 2.22 3.27 -17.95
CA ASP A 13 1.02 4.09 -17.73
C ASP A 13 1.35 5.45 -17.07
N VAL A 14 2.37 5.49 -16.22
CA VAL A 14 2.86 6.74 -15.59
C VAL A 14 3.59 7.61 -16.61
N ILE A 15 4.45 7.00 -17.44
CA ILE A 15 5.18 7.67 -18.52
C ILE A 15 4.21 8.34 -19.49
N ASP A 16 3.28 7.55 -20.02
CA ASP A 16 2.36 7.97 -21.08
C ASP A 16 1.46 9.11 -20.59
N TYR A 17 0.98 9.01 -19.34
CA TYR A 17 0.07 10.01 -18.79
C TYR A 17 0.77 11.35 -18.50
N ASN A 18 1.99 11.30 -17.96
CA ASN A 18 2.72 12.50 -17.56
C ASN A 18 3.64 13.06 -18.66
N GLY A 19 3.73 12.40 -19.82
CA GLY A 19 4.60 12.83 -20.91
C GLY A 19 6.08 12.77 -20.58
N LEU A 20 6.48 11.79 -19.75
CA LEU A 20 7.86 11.65 -19.27
C LEU A 20 8.76 10.93 -20.27
N ASP A 21 10.06 11.24 -20.23
CA ASP A 21 11.06 10.47 -20.96
C ASP A 21 11.43 9.20 -20.19
N ASN A 22 11.70 8.09 -20.89
CA ASN A 22 12.10 6.82 -20.30
C ASN A 22 13.31 6.91 -19.36
N ALA A 23 14.16 7.92 -19.52
CA ALA A 23 15.32 8.16 -18.66
C ALA A 23 14.96 8.73 -17.28
N GLU A 24 13.79 9.35 -17.13
CA GLU A 24 13.34 10.01 -15.89
C GLU A 24 12.58 9.05 -14.95
N VAL A 25 12.36 7.81 -15.36
CA VAL A 25 11.37 6.88 -14.79
C VAL A 25 11.94 5.89 -13.79
N SER A 26 13.21 6.02 -13.41
CA SER A 26 13.86 5.04 -12.51
C SER A 26 13.15 4.76 -11.16
N PRO A 27 12.43 5.71 -10.53
CA PRO A 27 11.69 5.39 -9.30
C PRO A 27 10.28 4.83 -9.53
N TYR A 28 9.69 5.03 -10.72
CA TYR A 28 8.30 4.63 -10.99
C TYR A 28 8.18 3.11 -11.23
N GLY A 29 7.03 2.52 -10.91
CA GLY A 29 6.82 1.07 -10.97
C GLY A 29 7.20 0.32 -9.69
N ARG A 30 7.45 1.07 -8.60
CA ARG A 30 7.60 0.56 -7.24
C ARG A 30 6.60 1.26 -6.33
N ALA A 31 6.14 0.55 -5.31
CA ALA A 31 5.36 1.18 -4.24
C ALA A 31 6.24 2.22 -3.52
N MET A 32 5.86 3.49 -3.65
CA MET A 32 6.59 4.61 -3.08
C MET A 32 5.81 5.25 -1.93
N HIS A 33 6.49 6.12 -1.19
CA HIS A 33 5.87 6.93 -0.15
C HIS A 33 4.69 7.75 -0.70
N CYS A 34 3.58 7.77 0.02
CA CYS A 34 2.34 8.50 -0.29
C CYS A 34 1.51 8.00 -1.49
N MET A 35 1.88 6.91 -2.15
CA MET A 35 1.09 6.39 -3.28
C MET A 35 -0.31 5.93 -2.86
N GLU A 36 -0.47 5.46 -1.62
CA GLU A 36 -1.76 5.03 -1.08
C GLU A 36 -2.75 6.19 -0.86
N LEU A 37 -2.28 7.44 -0.80
CA LEU A 37 -3.13 8.59 -0.47
C LEU A 37 -4.25 8.82 -1.48
N ALA A 38 -4.00 8.59 -2.77
CA ALA A 38 -5.03 8.67 -3.81
C ALA A 38 -6.21 7.70 -3.51
N PHE A 39 -5.89 6.53 -2.98
CA PHE A 39 -6.84 5.47 -2.66
C PHE A 39 -7.55 5.74 -1.32
N VAL A 40 -6.79 6.05 -0.28
CA VAL A 40 -7.30 6.32 1.06
C VAL A 40 -8.26 7.52 1.07
N LEU A 41 -7.88 8.60 0.39
CA LEU A 41 -8.66 9.84 0.34
C LEU A 41 -9.71 9.84 -0.76
N ASN A 42 -9.82 8.75 -1.53
CA ASN A 42 -10.70 8.66 -2.71
C ASN A 42 -10.51 9.84 -3.66
N ASN A 43 -9.26 10.22 -3.89
CA ASN A 43 -8.85 11.31 -4.77
C ASN A 43 -7.87 10.80 -5.84
N PRO A 44 -8.34 10.02 -6.82
CA PRO A 44 -7.49 9.42 -7.84
C PRO A 44 -6.73 10.45 -8.68
N ASP A 45 -7.29 11.65 -8.85
CA ASP A 45 -6.67 12.75 -9.61
C ASP A 45 -5.59 13.49 -8.81
N GLY A 46 -5.45 13.20 -7.52
CA GLY A 46 -4.60 13.97 -6.62
C GLY A 46 -3.10 13.75 -6.78
N TYR A 47 -2.69 12.61 -7.37
CA TYR A 47 -1.27 12.22 -7.46
C TYR A 47 -0.94 11.52 -8.80
N PRO A 48 -1.24 12.13 -9.95
CA PRO A 48 -1.03 11.48 -11.24
C PRO A 48 0.46 11.27 -11.56
N GLU A 49 1.34 12.09 -11.01
CA GLU A 49 2.80 11.93 -11.13
C GLU A 49 3.31 10.63 -10.49
N LEU A 50 2.60 10.08 -9.50
CA LEU A 50 2.95 8.83 -8.83
C LEU A 50 2.16 7.64 -9.38
N ASN A 51 0.87 7.83 -9.64
CA ASN A 51 -0.08 6.76 -9.92
C ASN A 51 -0.45 6.65 -11.41
N GLY A 52 -0.04 7.61 -12.24
CA GLY A 52 -0.37 7.67 -13.67
C GLY A 52 -1.82 8.08 -13.92
N ASP A 53 -2.40 7.56 -15.00
CA ASP A 53 -3.76 7.87 -15.43
C ASP A 53 -4.81 7.44 -14.39
N PRO A 54 -5.57 8.39 -13.80
CA PRO A 54 -6.59 8.08 -12.81
C PRO A 54 -7.66 7.10 -13.30
N SER A 55 -7.96 7.09 -14.60
CA SER A 55 -8.97 6.20 -15.19
C SER A 55 -8.52 4.73 -15.25
N LYS A 56 -7.21 4.48 -15.11
CA LYS A 56 -6.61 3.15 -15.14
C LYS A 56 -6.37 2.57 -13.74
N LEU A 57 -6.63 3.33 -12.68
CA LEU A 57 -6.47 2.82 -11.32
C LEU A 57 -7.45 1.67 -11.04
N PRO A 58 -7.02 0.61 -10.35
CA PRO A 58 -7.88 -0.53 -10.08
C PRO A 58 -9.03 -0.14 -9.14
N LYS A 59 -10.24 -0.14 -9.67
CA LYS A 59 -11.44 0.30 -8.95
C LYS A 59 -11.69 -0.50 -7.67
N ASN A 60 -11.46 -1.80 -7.70
CA ASN A 60 -11.60 -2.66 -6.52
C ASN A 60 -10.63 -2.25 -5.40
N LEU A 61 -9.40 -1.87 -5.74
CA LEU A 61 -8.41 -1.40 -4.77
C LEU A 61 -8.80 -0.02 -4.22
N LEU A 62 -9.30 0.89 -5.06
CA LEU A 62 -9.83 2.19 -4.61
C LEU A 62 -10.97 1.99 -3.59
N ASP A 63 -11.97 1.18 -3.95
CA ASP A 63 -13.14 0.95 -3.13
C ASP A 63 -12.78 0.23 -1.81
N SER A 64 -11.98 -0.84 -1.87
CA SER A 64 -11.58 -1.58 -0.67
C SER A 64 -10.70 -0.76 0.26
N THR A 65 -9.78 0.05 -0.28
CA THR A 65 -8.93 0.93 0.55
C THR A 65 -9.77 1.97 1.26
N ARG A 66 -10.61 2.71 0.54
CA ARG A 66 -11.50 3.71 1.12
C ARG A 66 -12.38 3.11 2.22
N GLU A 67 -13.03 1.97 1.95
CA GLU A 67 -13.93 1.33 2.92
C GLU A 67 -13.17 0.86 4.17
N THR A 68 -11.97 0.36 4.00
CA THR A 68 -11.11 -0.09 5.09
C THR A 68 -10.72 1.05 6.03
N TRP A 69 -10.28 2.19 5.49
CA TRP A 69 -9.94 3.37 6.29
C TRP A 69 -11.18 4.00 6.94
N TYR A 70 -12.31 4.01 6.24
CA TYR A 70 -13.59 4.45 6.81
C TYR A 70 -14.03 3.55 7.98
N ALA A 71 -13.96 2.23 7.82
CA ALA A 71 -14.29 1.26 8.88
C ALA A 71 -13.42 1.49 10.12
N PHE A 72 -12.10 1.64 9.91
CA PHE A 72 -11.16 1.91 11.00
C PHE A 72 -11.46 3.25 11.70
N ALA A 73 -11.67 4.32 10.96
CA ALA A 73 -12.00 5.63 11.53
C ALA A 73 -13.29 5.61 12.37
N LYS A 74 -14.27 4.82 11.94
CA LYS A 74 -15.57 4.70 12.61
C LYS A 74 -15.54 3.79 13.84
N THR A 75 -14.77 2.70 13.82
CA THR A 75 -14.89 1.62 14.80
C THR A 75 -13.58 1.26 15.51
N GLY A 76 -12.43 1.73 15.00
CA GLY A 76 -11.10 1.27 15.42
C GLY A 76 -10.71 -0.10 14.84
N ASN A 77 -11.56 -0.69 13.99
CA ASN A 77 -11.30 -1.97 13.33
C ASN A 77 -11.39 -1.80 11.80
N PRO A 78 -10.33 -2.13 11.04
CA PRO A 78 -10.32 -1.97 9.57
C PRO A 78 -11.07 -3.07 8.82
N CYS A 79 -11.43 -4.19 9.48
CA CYS A 79 -12.08 -5.34 8.84
C CYS A 79 -13.43 -4.96 8.23
N ASN A 80 -13.66 -5.41 7.01
CA ASN A 80 -14.91 -5.28 6.25
C ASN A 80 -15.01 -6.41 5.21
N ASP A 81 -16.12 -6.48 4.50
CA ASP A 81 -16.41 -7.57 3.55
C ASP A 81 -15.60 -7.51 2.24
N MET A 82 -14.84 -6.44 2.01
CA MET A 82 -14.05 -6.23 0.79
C MET A 82 -12.60 -6.71 0.90
N ILE A 83 -12.13 -7.05 2.10
CA ILE A 83 -10.76 -7.47 2.36
C ILE A 83 -10.72 -8.76 3.18
N PRO A 84 -9.62 -9.55 3.13
CA PRO A 84 -9.44 -10.66 4.06
C PRO A 84 -9.35 -10.17 5.51
N GLU A 85 -9.55 -11.07 6.47
CA GLU A 85 -9.42 -10.75 7.89
C GLU A 85 -8.08 -10.05 8.16
N TRP A 86 -8.14 -8.85 8.71
CA TRP A 86 -6.95 -8.11 9.12
C TRP A 86 -6.70 -8.31 10.61
N LYS A 87 -5.77 -9.18 10.94
CA LYS A 87 -5.37 -9.43 12.32
C LYS A 87 -4.60 -8.25 12.89
N SER A 88 -4.88 -7.92 14.15
CA SER A 88 -4.12 -6.89 14.86
C SER A 88 -2.64 -7.32 14.99
N TYR A 89 -1.74 -6.34 14.94
CA TYR A 89 -0.33 -6.56 15.20
C TYR A 89 -0.10 -6.86 16.68
N ASP A 90 0.71 -7.85 16.96
CA ASP A 90 1.37 -8.07 18.24
C ASP A 90 2.84 -8.44 18.02
N SER A 91 3.66 -8.35 19.06
CA SER A 91 5.10 -8.60 18.96
C SER A 91 5.47 -10.08 18.74
N SER A 92 4.54 -10.99 18.99
CA SER A 92 4.77 -12.45 18.84
C SER A 92 4.53 -12.91 17.43
N ASP A 93 3.41 -12.47 16.84
CA ASP A 93 2.94 -12.92 15.54
C ASP A 93 3.26 -11.94 14.41
N ARG A 94 3.42 -10.65 14.73
CA ARG A 94 3.79 -9.58 13.81
C ARG A 94 2.96 -9.59 12.51
N TYR A 95 1.62 -9.70 12.65
CA TYR A 95 0.72 -9.65 11.51
C TYR A 95 0.76 -8.30 10.81
N MET A 96 0.83 -8.32 9.48
CA MET A 96 0.83 -7.16 8.61
C MET A 96 -0.08 -7.41 7.42
N MET A 97 -0.89 -6.42 7.05
CA MET A 97 -1.63 -6.46 5.79
C MET A 97 -0.73 -5.97 4.66
N VAL A 98 -0.45 -6.82 3.70
CA VAL A 98 0.23 -6.45 2.45
C VAL A 98 -0.83 -6.11 1.42
N ILE A 99 -0.80 -4.85 0.97
CA ILE A 99 -1.81 -4.29 0.07
C ILE A 99 -1.24 -4.25 -1.35
N THR A 100 -1.79 -5.11 -2.20
CA THR A 100 -1.56 -5.17 -3.63
C THR A 100 -2.93 -5.21 -4.31
N ASP A 101 -3.03 -5.63 -5.58
CA ASP A 101 -4.32 -5.95 -6.20
C ASP A 101 -5.10 -7.01 -5.39
N ASP A 102 -4.35 -7.93 -4.74
CA ASP A 102 -4.86 -8.92 -3.79
C ASP A 102 -4.32 -8.61 -2.39
N TRP A 103 -5.21 -8.29 -1.46
CA TRP A 103 -4.85 -8.05 -0.05
C TRP A 103 -4.49 -9.36 0.65
N LYS A 104 -3.39 -9.34 1.44
CA LYS A 104 -2.95 -10.52 2.20
C LYS A 104 -2.53 -10.15 3.61
N CYS A 105 -3.20 -10.72 4.62
CA CYS A 105 -2.74 -10.62 6.00
C CYS A 105 -1.65 -11.67 6.24
N MET A 106 -0.41 -11.23 6.41
CA MET A 106 0.76 -12.09 6.52
C MET A 106 1.34 -12.03 7.92
N LYS A 107 1.70 -13.21 8.45
CA LYS A 107 2.45 -13.33 9.70
C LYS A 107 3.93 -13.13 9.39
N ASP A 108 4.57 -12.23 10.15
CA ASP A 108 6.02 -12.00 10.14
C ASP A 108 6.64 -11.85 8.74
N ASN A 109 5.97 -11.09 7.90
CA ASN A 109 6.34 -10.90 6.48
C ASN A 109 7.76 -10.35 6.26
N ARG A 110 8.38 -9.78 7.31
CA ARG A 110 9.72 -9.17 7.26
C ARG A 110 10.64 -9.70 8.38
N ALA A 111 10.56 -10.99 8.67
CA ALA A 111 11.34 -11.64 9.72
C ALA A 111 12.84 -11.39 9.55
N GLU A 112 13.38 -11.65 8.34
CA GLU A 112 14.81 -11.50 8.03
C GLU A 112 15.28 -10.05 8.21
N ASP A 113 14.50 -9.07 7.73
CA ASP A 113 14.82 -7.65 7.91
C ASP A 113 14.82 -7.26 9.39
N THR A 114 13.86 -7.77 10.15
CA THR A 114 13.73 -7.50 11.58
C THR A 114 14.90 -8.10 12.35
N GLU A 115 15.30 -9.32 12.04
CA GLU A 115 16.47 -9.98 12.64
C GLU A 115 17.76 -9.22 12.33
N LEU A 116 17.95 -8.80 11.07
CA LEU A 116 19.11 -8.02 10.65
C LEU A 116 19.18 -6.68 11.38
N LEU A 117 18.07 -5.94 11.44
CA LEU A 117 18.01 -4.65 12.14
C LEU A 117 18.30 -4.79 13.63
N ASN A 118 17.76 -5.82 14.28
CA ASN A 118 18.04 -6.08 15.70
C ASN A 118 19.51 -6.46 15.95
N ALA A 119 20.16 -7.10 15.00
CA ALA A 119 21.58 -7.45 15.12
C ALA A 119 22.50 -6.23 14.96
N ILE A 120 22.11 -5.26 14.11
CA ILE A 120 22.91 -4.05 13.82
C ILE A 120 22.73 -2.98 14.90
N ALA A 121 21.52 -2.76 15.35
CA ALA A 121 21.15 -1.72 16.31
C ALA A 121 20.14 -2.25 17.33
N PRO A 122 20.60 -2.99 18.34
CA PRO A 122 19.70 -3.39 19.42
C PRO A 122 19.21 -2.11 20.13
N TYR A 123 17.92 -1.79 19.93
CA TYR A 123 17.29 -0.73 20.69
C TYR A 123 17.30 -1.13 22.18
N LYS A 124 17.99 -0.35 22.97
CA LYS A 124 17.97 -0.45 24.43
C LYS A 124 16.81 0.35 24.99
#